data_8e40f1d8f9058ffcb32fec55826c430e
#
_entry.id   8e40f1d8f9058ffcb32fec55826c430e
#
_cell.length_a   1.000
_cell.length_b   1.000
_cell.length_c   1.000
_cell.angle_alpha   90.00
_cell.angle_beta   90.00
_cell.angle_gamma   90.00
#
_symmetry.space_group_name_H-M   'P 1'
#
loop_
_entity.id
_entity.type
_entity.pdbx_description
1 polymer ?
#
loop_
_entity_poly.entity_id
_entity_poly.type
_entity_poly.pdbx_seq_one_letter_code
_entity_poly.pdbx_strand_id
1 'polypeptide(L)'
;MNRKYMALFGGCAVILAFLIVSVCYGAQENIPRISIQELKKIVDEGQEITIIDVQPINVYNKAHIKGAICIPWKSQLRLEDVWSIPSGIPIVTYCACGPGEADSTDFAKQLIKMGYSDVKVLEHPSIQGWKEAGYPMEKK
;
A
#
# COMPACT_ATOMS: atom_id res chain seq x y z
N MET A 1 -38.28 -0.26 65.97
CA MET A 1 -39.10 0.70 65.22
C MET A 1 -38.37 1.09 63.94
N ASN A 2 -39.03 0.68 62.85
CA ASN A 2 -38.78 1.02 61.42
C ASN A 2 -37.48 0.57 60.72
N ARG A 3 -37.47 -0.71 60.38
CA ARG A 3 -36.82 -1.30 59.21
C ARG A 3 -37.56 -0.83 57.96
N LYS A 4 -37.03 0.15 57.26
CA LYS A 4 -37.43 0.44 55.87
C LYS A 4 -36.42 1.48 55.32
N TYR A 5 -35.30 1.07 54.80
CA TYR A 5 -34.48 1.80 53.80
C TYR A 5 -33.18 1.01 53.58
N MET A 6 -33.35 -0.17 53.02
CA MET A 6 -32.20 -0.95 52.53
C MET A 6 -32.66 -1.69 51.27
N ALA A 7 -32.64 -1.00 50.17
CA ALA A 7 -32.58 -1.55 48.81
C ALA A 7 -32.70 -0.37 47.84
N LEU A 8 -31.60 0.15 47.31
CA LEU A 8 -31.54 0.90 46.06
C LEU A 8 -30.12 1.45 45.80
N PHE A 9 -29.10 0.60 45.92
CA PHE A 9 -27.77 0.92 45.36
C PHE A 9 -27.12 -0.38 44.85
N GLY A 10 -27.66 -0.94 43.78
CA GLY A 10 -27.13 -2.17 43.23
C GLY A 10 -27.43 -2.33 41.73
N GLY A 11 -27.53 -1.24 40.98
CA GLY A 11 -27.97 -1.37 39.60
C GLY A 11 -27.22 -0.57 38.53
N CYS A 12 -26.25 0.25 38.92
CA CYS A 12 -25.58 1.16 37.96
C CYS A 12 -24.12 0.82 37.60
N ALA A 13 -23.52 -0.18 38.20
CA ALA A 13 -22.09 -0.47 38.00
C ALA A 13 -21.82 -1.51 36.89
N VAL A 14 -22.84 -2.19 36.34
CA VAL A 14 -22.62 -3.26 35.35
C VAL A 14 -22.80 -2.78 33.91
N ILE A 15 -23.41 -1.60 33.67
CA ILE A 15 -23.70 -1.10 32.32
C ILE A 15 -22.52 -0.32 31.70
N LEU A 16 -21.56 0.15 32.50
CA LEU A 16 -20.40 0.91 31.98
C LEU A 16 -19.23 0.06 31.47
N ALA A 17 -19.26 -1.27 31.72
CA ALA A 17 -18.16 -2.15 31.27
C ALA A 17 -18.34 -2.71 29.84
N PHE A 18 -19.48 -2.48 29.20
CA PHE A 18 -19.78 -3.03 27.86
C PHE A 18 -19.54 -2.07 26.68
N LEU A 19 -19.09 -0.84 26.93
CA LEU A 19 -18.89 0.17 25.87
C LEU A 19 -17.43 0.39 25.44
N ILE A 20 -16.47 -0.39 25.92
CA ILE A 20 -15.05 -0.19 25.58
C ILE A 20 -14.48 -1.30 24.66
N VAL A 21 -15.27 -2.27 24.22
CA VAL A 21 -14.77 -3.38 23.39
C VAL A 21 -15.07 -3.20 21.89
N SER A 22 -15.42 -2.02 21.43
CA SER A 22 -15.92 -1.85 20.06
C SER A 22 -15.15 -0.85 19.22
N VAL A 23 -13.82 -0.82 19.24
CA VAL A 23 -13.03 -0.08 18.21
C VAL A 23 -11.66 -0.73 17.97
N CYS A 24 -11.63 -2.02 17.72
CA CYS A 24 -10.48 -2.66 17.09
C CYS A 24 -10.94 -3.55 15.92
N TYR A 25 -11.88 -3.06 15.14
CA TYR A 25 -11.99 -3.58 13.77
C TYR A 25 -10.86 -2.90 13.00
N GLY A 26 -9.82 -3.68 12.68
CA GLY A 26 -8.71 -3.25 11.88
C GLY A 26 -9.23 -2.55 10.63
N ALA A 27 -8.94 -1.27 10.51
CA ALA A 27 -9.06 -0.57 9.24
C ALA A 27 -8.23 -1.40 8.26
N GLN A 28 -8.88 -2.10 7.35
CA GLN A 28 -8.23 -2.74 6.23
C GLN A 28 -7.58 -1.58 5.47
N GLU A 29 -6.27 -1.43 5.60
CA GLU A 29 -5.51 -0.38 4.92
C GLU A 29 -5.74 -0.55 3.42
N ASN A 30 -6.70 0.22 2.91
CA ASN A 30 -6.99 0.26 1.49
C ASN A 30 -5.88 1.09 0.84
N ILE A 31 -4.89 0.41 0.29
CA ILE A 31 -3.77 1.08 -0.37
C ILE A 31 -4.30 1.83 -1.60
N PRO A 32 -4.04 3.13 -1.71
CA PRO A 32 -4.45 3.92 -2.87
C PRO A 32 -3.94 3.31 -4.17
N ARG A 33 -4.75 3.40 -5.21
CA ARG A 33 -4.40 2.90 -6.54
C ARG A 33 -4.30 4.04 -7.54
N ILE A 34 -3.54 3.83 -8.59
CA ILE A 34 -3.36 4.77 -9.69
C ILE A 34 -3.52 4.02 -11.01
N SER A 35 -4.23 4.62 -11.95
CA SER A 35 -4.38 4.08 -13.29
C SER A 35 -3.11 4.27 -14.13
N ILE A 36 -2.95 3.49 -15.20
CA ILE A 36 -1.84 3.66 -16.14
C ILE A 36 -1.88 5.05 -16.82
N GLN A 37 -3.08 5.59 -17.04
CA GLN A 37 -3.26 6.91 -17.66
C GLN A 37 -2.80 8.03 -16.72
N GLU A 38 -3.17 7.95 -15.45
CA GLU A 38 -2.75 8.93 -14.44
C GLU A 38 -1.24 8.89 -14.22
N LEU A 39 -0.65 7.69 -14.10
CA LEU A 39 0.80 7.54 -13.99
C LEU A 39 1.49 8.08 -15.23
N LYS A 40 1.00 7.76 -16.44
CA LYS A 40 1.56 8.28 -17.70
C LYS A 40 1.53 9.80 -17.73
N LYS A 41 0.43 10.42 -17.31
CA LYS A 41 0.31 11.88 -17.23
C LYS A 41 1.37 12.49 -16.30
N ILE A 42 1.56 11.93 -15.10
CA ILE A 42 2.58 12.40 -14.14
C ILE A 42 3.98 12.36 -14.78
N VAL A 43 4.29 11.25 -15.46
CA VAL A 43 5.59 11.06 -16.13
C VAL A 43 5.76 12.07 -17.29
N ASP A 44 4.73 12.29 -18.11
CA ASP A 44 4.77 13.21 -19.24
C ASP A 44 4.91 14.68 -18.81
N GLU A 45 4.31 15.02 -17.68
CA GLU A 45 4.40 16.36 -17.08
C GLU A 45 5.76 16.60 -16.37
N GLY A 46 6.62 15.57 -16.31
CA GLY A 46 7.92 15.66 -15.64
C GLY A 46 7.83 15.82 -14.12
N GLN A 47 6.70 15.42 -13.52
CA GLN A 47 6.55 15.44 -12.07
C GLN A 47 7.43 14.37 -11.42
N GLU A 48 7.98 14.67 -10.25
CA GLU A 48 8.78 13.70 -9.50
C GLU A 48 7.91 12.54 -9.02
N ILE A 49 8.34 11.32 -9.36
CA ILE A 49 7.70 10.08 -8.94
C ILE A 49 8.72 8.94 -8.93
N THR A 50 8.68 8.09 -7.93
CA THR A 50 9.46 6.85 -7.88
C THR A 50 8.58 5.68 -8.31
N ILE A 51 8.93 5.07 -9.44
CA ILE A 51 8.22 3.88 -9.95
C ILE A 51 9.04 2.64 -9.58
N ILE A 52 8.43 1.69 -8.87
CA ILE A 52 9.10 0.49 -8.37
C ILE A 52 8.50 -0.76 -9.02
N ASP A 53 9.34 -1.47 -9.76
CA ASP A 53 9.04 -2.82 -10.24
C ASP A 53 9.38 -3.83 -9.15
N VAL A 54 8.38 -4.54 -8.65
CA VAL A 54 8.59 -5.54 -7.60
C VAL A 54 8.76 -6.96 -8.14
N GLN A 55 8.84 -7.10 -9.46
CA GLN A 55 9.08 -8.39 -10.12
C GLN A 55 10.55 -8.86 -9.91
N PRO A 56 10.81 -10.16 -10.09
CA PRO A 56 12.18 -10.67 -10.08
C PRO A 56 13.09 -9.94 -11.09
N ILE A 57 14.36 -9.74 -10.74
CA ILE A 57 15.32 -8.97 -11.55
C ILE A 57 15.45 -9.48 -13.00
N ASN A 58 15.33 -10.78 -13.22
CA ASN A 58 15.38 -11.38 -14.55
C ASN A 58 14.14 -11.05 -15.41
N VAL A 59 13.01 -10.72 -14.80
CA VAL A 59 11.79 -10.23 -15.47
C VAL A 59 11.94 -8.75 -15.79
N TYR A 60 12.32 -7.95 -14.79
CA TYR A 60 12.62 -6.54 -14.94
C TYR A 60 13.61 -6.27 -16.09
N ASN A 61 14.70 -7.02 -16.16
CA ASN A 61 15.73 -6.86 -17.18
C ASN A 61 15.22 -7.09 -18.61
N LYS A 62 14.18 -7.92 -18.77
CA LYS A 62 13.57 -8.18 -20.09
C LYS A 62 12.72 -7.01 -20.59
N ALA A 63 11.94 -6.43 -19.72
CA ALA A 63 11.12 -5.25 -20.00
C ALA A 63 10.50 -4.70 -18.72
N HIS A 64 10.64 -3.40 -18.49
CA HIS A 64 10.05 -2.66 -17.37
C HIS A 64 9.55 -1.29 -17.82
N ILE A 65 8.72 -0.65 -17.01
CA ILE A 65 8.27 0.73 -17.26
C ILE A 65 9.51 1.64 -17.25
N LYS A 66 9.64 2.48 -18.26
CA LYS A 66 10.78 3.39 -18.39
C LYS A 66 10.98 4.23 -17.14
N GLY A 67 12.21 4.24 -16.63
CA GLY A 67 12.59 4.96 -15.41
C GLY A 67 12.23 4.24 -14.09
N ALA A 68 11.64 3.07 -14.14
CA ALA A 68 11.39 2.29 -12.93
C ALA A 68 12.68 1.72 -12.33
N ILE A 69 12.73 1.64 -11.01
CA ILE A 69 13.78 0.91 -10.29
C ILE A 69 13.27 -0.49 -9.93
N CYS A 70 14.18 -1.46 -9.87
CA CYS A 70 13.84 -2.82 -9.49
C CYS A 70 14.15 -3.06 -8.02
N ILE A 71 13.11 -3.36 -7.26
CA ILE A 71 13.23 -3.86 -5.88
C ILE A 71 12.31 -5.07 -5.77
N PRO A 72 12.83 -6.29 -5.99
CA PRO A 72 12.00 -7.50 -5.99
C PRO A 72 11.23 -7.68 -4.70
N TRP A 73 9.98 -8.12 -4.81
CA TRP A 73 9.14 -8.42 -3.67
C TRP A 73 9.80 -9.44 -2.72
N LYS A 74 9.65 -9.20 -1.45
CA LYS A 74 10.04 -10.10 -0.35
C LYS A 74 8.92 -10.12 0.68
N SER A 75 8.74 -11.25 1.35
CA SER A 75 7.76 -11.38 2.45
C SER A 75 8.06 -10.45 3.64
N GLN A 76 9.29 -10.01 3.78
CA GLN A 76 9.73 -9.02 4.76
C GLN A 76 10.84 -8.16 4.18
N LEU A 77 10.54 -6.87 3.98
CA LEU A 77 11.52 -5.86 3.58
C LEU A 77 12.34 -5.40 4.78
N ARG A 78 13.60 -5.11 4.54
CA ARG A 78 14.53 -4.48 5.48
C ARG A 78 14.95 -3.11 4.97
N LEU A 79 15.46 -2.25 5.83
CA LEU A 79 15.93 -0.90 5.43
C LEU A 79 16.95 -0.96 4.30
N GLU A 80 17.84 -1.97 4.32
CA GLU A 80 18.85 -2.17 3.27
C GLU A 80 18.25 -2.52 1.90
N ASP A 81 17.04 -3.05 1.84
CA ASP A 81 16.36 -3.37 0.57
C ASP A 81 15.79 -2.12 -0.11
N VAL A 82 15.50 -1.09 0.67
CA VAL A 82 14.75 0.11 0.23
C VAL A 82 15.55 1.42 0.37
N TRP A 83 16.81 1.35 0.76
CA TRP A 83 17.67 2.53 0.98
C TRP A 83 17.82 3.44 -0.25
N SER A 84 17.63 2.89 -1.46
CA SER A 84 17.71 3.62 -2.72
C SER A 84 16.45 4.40 -3.07
N ILE A 85 15.36 4.24 -2.30
CA ILE A 85 14.11 4.97 -2.52
C ILE A 85 14.28 6.40 -1.99
N PRO A 86 14.13 7.44 -2.83
CA PRO A 86 14.23 8.83 -2.40
C PRO A 86 13.16 9.17 -1.37
N SER A 87 13.53 9.91 -0.33
CA SER A 87 12.59 10.39 0.67
C SER A 87 11.72 11.53 0.13
N GLY A 88 10.43 11.54 0.52
CA GLY A 88 9.52 12.64 0.21
C GLY A 88 9.00 12.69 -1.22
N ILE A 89 9.36 11.72 -2.05
CA ILE A 89 8.85 11.59 -3.43
C ILE A 89 7.71 10.57 -3.45
N PRO A 90 6.57 10.86 -4.14
CA PRO A 90 5.49 9.89 -4.32
C PRO A 90 5.98 8.59 -4.94
N ILE A 91 5.43 7.46 -4.48
CA ILE A 91 5.86 6.13 -4.89
C ILE A 91 4.70 5.41 -5.58
N VAL A 92 4.99 4.75 -6.70
CA VAL A 92 4.09 3.79 -7.34
C VAL A 92 4.77 2.45 -7.46
N THR A 93 4.16 1.42 -6.90
CA THR A 93 4.62 0.04 -7.03
C THR A 93 3.81 -0.71 -8.07
N TYR A 94 4.44 -1.64 -8.80
CA TYR A 94 3.72 -2.49 -9.75
C TYR A 94 4.33 -3.90 -9.86
N CYS A 95 3.50 -4.84 -10.30
CA CYS A 95 3.88 -6.19 -10.68
C CYS A 95 3.10 -6.65 -11.93
N ALA A 96 3.35 -7.88 -12.39
CA ALA A 96 2.53 -8.60 -13.38
C ALA A 96 1.80 -9.78 -12.75
N CYS A 97 1.33 -9.63 -11.52
CA CYS A 97 0.76 -10.71 -10.70
C CYS A 97 -0.77 -10.84 -10.80
N GLY A 98 -1.38 -10.25 -11.83
CA GLY A 98 -2.81 -10.36 -12.12
C GLY A 98 -3.71 -9.45 -11.27
N PRO A 99 -5.02 -9.66 -11.33
CA PRO A 99 -5.99 -8.84 -10.61
C PRO A 99 -5.73 -8.82 -9.10
N GLY A 100 -5.78 -7.63 -8.51
CA GLY A 100 -5.49 -7.41 -7.10
C GLY A 100 -4.03 -7.08 -6.81
N GLU A 101 -3.11 -7.26 -7.79
CA GLU A 101 -1.69 -6.88 -7.72
C GLU A 101 -1.06 -7.26 -6.37
N ALA A 102 -1.15 -8.56 -6.02
CA ALA A 102 -0.83 -9.07 -4.68
C ALA A 102 0.55 -8.65 -4.18
N ASP A 103 1.61 -8.87 -5.00
CA ASP A 103 2.99 -8.59 -4.59
C ASP A 103 3.25 -7.10 -4.45
N SER A 104 2.79 -6.27 -5.40
CA SER A 104 2.96 -4.81 -5.33
C SER A 104 2.10 -4.18 -4.24
N THR A 105 0.93 -4.76 -3.94
CA THR A 105 0.08 -4.33 -2.82
C THR A 105 0.72 -4.64 -1.48
N ASP A 106 1.26 -5.85 -1.30
CA ASP A 106 1.97 -6.22 -0.08
C ASP A 106 3.25 -5.38 0.10
N PHE A 107 4.01 -5.19 -0.97
CA PHE A 107 5.20 -4.33 -0.97
C PHE A 107 4.86 -2.90 -0.53
N ALA A 108 3.79 -2.31 -1.08
CA ALA A 108 3.31 -0.98 -0.70
C ALA A 108 2.94 -0.89 0.78
N LYS A 109 2.25 -1.92 1.32
CA LYS A 109 1.93 -2.01 2.76
C LYS A 109 3.19 -2.03 3.63
N GLN A 110 4.22 -2.76 3.20
CA GLN A 110 5.48 -2.80 3.93
C GLN A 110 6.18 -1.43 3.92
N LEU A 111 6.21 -0.73 2.77
CA LEU A 111 6.75 0.63 2.69
C LEU A 111 6.03 1.60 3.62
N ILE A 112 4.69 1.57 3.65
CA ILE A 112 3.90 2.43 4.54
C ILE A 112 4.23 2.14 6.02
N LYS A 113 4.36 0.88 6.41
CA LYS A 113 4.79 0.49 7.76
C LYS A 113 6.21 0.95 8.10
N MET A 114 7.07 1.11 7.10
CA MET A 114 8.42 1.63 7.26
C MET A 114 8.48 3.18 7.28
N GLY A 115 7.31 3.86 7.15
CA GLY A 115 7.20 5.31 7.24
C GLY A 115 7.20 6.07 5.92
N TYR A 116 7.16 5.37 4.78
CA TYR A 116 6.94 6.03 3.49
C TYR A 116 5.50 6.52 3.38
N SER A 117 5.32 7.79 3.02
CA SER A 117 4.02 8.39 2.72
C SER A 117 3.77 8.39 1.22
N ASP A 118 2.53 8.65 0.79
CA ASP A 118 2.12 8.75 -0.63
C ASP A 118 2.58 7.55 -1.48
N VAL A 119 2.26 6.35 -1.01
CA VAL A 119 2.51 5.10 -1.72
C VAL A 119 1.23 4.64 -2.39
N LYS A 120 1.29 4.39 -3.69
CA LYS A 120 0.17 3.88 -4.52
C LYS A 120 0.57 2.59 -5.23
N VAL A 121 -0.42 1.84 -5.66
CA VAL A 121 -0.25 0.64 -6.48
C VAL A 121 -0.80 0.92 -7.87
N LEU A 122 -0.04 0.59 -8.91
CA LEU A 122 -0.52 0.64 -10.28
C LEU A 122 -1.57 -0.44 -10.47
N GLU A 123 -2.83 -0.03 -10.70
CA GLU A 123 -3.96 -0.94 -10.77
C GLU A 123 -3.94 -1.83 -12.02
N HIS A 124 -4.65 -2.95 -11.94
CA HIS A 124 -4.82 -3.86 -13.08
C HIS A 124 -5.36 -3.13 -14.34
N PRO A 125 -4.82 -3.40 -15.55
CA PRO A 125 -3.85 -4.45 -15.88
C PRO A 125 -2.36 -4.10 -15.69
N SER A 126 -2.04 -3.05 -14.93
CA SER A 126 -0.68 -2.74 -14.46
C SER A 126 0.34 -2.65 -15.61
N ILE A 127 1.50 -3.29 -15.52
CA ILE A 127 2.53 -3.27 -16.58
C ILE A 127 1.99 -3.85 -17.91
N GLN A 128 1.08 -4.80 -17.88
CA GLN A 128 0.51 -5.36 -19.11
C GLN A 128 -0.28 -4.26 -19.85
N GLY A 129 -1.16 -3.54 -19.18
CA GLY A 129 -1.90 -2.43 -19.78
C GLY A 129 -0.99 -1.28 -20.23
N TRP A 130 0.06 -0.98 -19.47
CA TRP A 130 1.08 0.00 -19.86
C TRP A 130 1.72 -0.36 -21.19
N LYS A 131 2.11 -1.63 -21.36
CA LYS A 131 2.70 -2.17 -22.58
C LYS A 131 1.71 -2.18 -23.75
N GLU A 132 0.46 -2.62 -23.52
CA GLU A 132 -0.60 -2.66 -24.54
C GLU A 132 -0.99 -1.26 -25.03
N ALA A 133 -0.95 -0.26 -24.16
CA ALA A 133 -1.15 1.15 -24.52
C ALA A 133 0.03 1.75 -25.31
N GLY A 134 1.12 1.01 -25.52
CA GLY A 134 2.31 1.49 -26.22
C GLY A 134 3.10 2.53 -25.43
N TYR A 135 2.95 2.57 -24.11
CA TYR A 135 3.67 3.50 -23.26
C TYR A 135 5.15 3.12 -23.09
N PRO A 136 6.03 4.07 -22.75
CA PRO A 136 7.47 3.86 -22.77
C PRO A 136 7.95 2.71 -21.88
N MET A 137 8.71 1.78 -22.47
CA MET A 137 9.33 0.65 -21.80
C MET A 137 10.84 0.71 -21.96
N GLU A 138 11.57 0.08 -21.04
CA GLU A 138 13.03 -0.09 -21.09
C GLU A 138 13.42 -1.56 -20.90
N LYS A 139 14.65 -1.88 -21.29
CA LYS A 139 15.34 -3.16 -21.05
C LYS A 139 16.69 -2.84 -20.43
N LYS A 140 17.17 -3.75 -19.62
CA LYS A 140 18.51 -3.62 -19.02
C LYS A 140 19.45 -4.72 -19.51
#